data_bfc4b335d7cd4aed55ce5f9124636046
#
_entry.id   bfc4b335d7cd4aed55ce5f9124636046
#
_cell.length_a   1.000
_cell.length_b   1.000
_cell.length_c   1.000
_cell.angle_alpha   90.00
_cell.angle_beta   90.00
_cell.angle_gamma   90.00
#
_symmetry.space_group_name_H-M   'P 1'
#
loop_
_entity.id
_entity.type
_entity.pdbx_description
1 polymer ?
#
loop_
_entity_poly.entity_id
_entity_poly.type
_entity_poly.pdbx_seq_one_letter_code
_entity_poly.pdbx_strand_id
1 'polypeptide(L)'
;MKLIDTHCHIHDSEFFGDKRQEVYDRAIAAAVAMITVGTDERSSREAVDFVSSHDQSWAAVGVHPHEAKDGWSKVAGLAQSSKVVAIGEIGLDYFYN
;
A
#
# COMPACT_ATOMS: atom_id res chain seq x y z
N MET A 1 3.84 -19.90 0.62
CA MET A 1 3.90 -18.71 -0.26
C MET A 1 4.79 -19.04 -1.44
N LYS A 2 4.26 -18.94 -2.64
CA LYS A 2 5.02 -19.21 -3.86
C LYS A 2 5.48 -17.95 -4.59
N LEU A 3 4.67 -16.89 -4.51
CA LEU A 3 4.93 -15.64 -5.21
C LEU A 3 4.62 -14.47 -4.30
N ILE A 4 5.25 -13.35 -4.57
CA ILE A 4 4.93 -12.08 -3.91
C ILE A 4 4.62 -11.07 -5.00
N ASP A 5 3.43 -10.46 -4.92
CA ASP A 5 3.10 -9.29 -5.71
C ASP A 5 3.65 -8.07 -4.98
N THR A 6 4.69 -7.46 -5.51
CA THR A 6 5.40 -6.38 -4.85
C THR A 6 4.79 -5.00 -5.08
N HIS A 7 3.73 -4.91 -5.87
CA HIS A 7 3.12 -3.61 -6.17
C HIS A 7 1.66 -3.79 -6.50
N CYS A 8 0.81 -3.80 -5.49
CA CYS A 8 -0.64 -3.84 -5.68
C CYS A 8 -1.30 -2.72 -4.87
N HIS A 9 -2.59 -2.56 -5.03
CA HIS A 9 -3.39 -1.57 -4.33
C HIS A 9 -4.64 -2.20 -3.72
N ILE A 10 -4.51 -3.40 -3.20
CA ILE A 10 -5.63 -4.17 -2.62
C ILE A 10 -6.34 -3.43 -1.49
N HIS A 11 -5.63 -2.54 -0.80
CA HIS A 11 -6.20 -1.75 0.28
C HIS A 11 -7.19 -0.68 -0.20
N ASP A 12 -7.19 -0.37 -1.49
CA ASP A 12 -7.96 0.76 -2.03
C ASP A 12 -9.46 0.43 -2.03
N SER A 13 -10.16 0.96 -1.04
CA SER A 13 -11.58 0.73 -0.88
C SER A 13 -12.43 1.38 -1.97
N GLU A 14 -11.94 2.45 -2.60
CA GLU A 14 -12.66 3.09 -3.69
C GLU A 14 -12.68 2.23 -4.94
N PHE A 15 -11.57 1.56 -5.22
CA PHE A 15 -11.46 0.71 -6.42
C PHE A 15 -12.10 -0.65 -6.20
N PHE A 16 -11.78 -1.31 -5.06
CA PHE A 16 -12.19 -2.69 -4.84
C PHE A 16 -13.56 -2.80 -4.14
N GLY A 17 -13.91 -1.79 -3.34
CA GLY A 17 -15.17 -1.80 -2.62
C GLY A 17 -15.36 -3.07 -1.81
N ASP A 18 -16.57 -3.66 -1.92
CA ASP A 18 -16.93 -4.87 -1.18
C ASP A 18 -16.19 -6.12 -1.68
N LYS A 19 -15.54 -6.03 -2.83
CA LYS A 19 -14.84 -7.18 -3.40
C LYS A 19 -13.41 -7.32 -2.90
N ARG A 20 -12.94 -6.38 -2.10
CA ARG A 20 -11.56 -6.37 -1.62
C ARG A 20 -11.21 -7.67 -0.89
N GLN A 21 -12.07 -8.11 0.02
CA GLN A 21 -11.82 -9.33 0.77
C GLN A 21 -11.83 -10.56 -0.14
N GLU A 22 -12.71 -10.60 -1.11
CA GLU A 22 -12.77 -11.71 -2.08
C GLU A 22 -11.50 -11.79 -2.91
N VAL A 23 -10.99 -10.66 -3.37
CA VAL A 23 -9.74 -10.61 -4.15
C VAL A 23 -8.57 -11.07 -3.27
N TYR A 24 -8.51 -10.60 -2.04
CA TYR A 24 -7.48 -11.03 -1.10
C TYR A 24 -7.54 -12.54 -0.88
N ASP A 25 -8.72 -13.08 -0.62
CA ASP A 25 -8.89 -14.51 -0.36
C ASP A 25 -8.44 -15.36 -1.54
N ARG A 26 -8.71 -14.92 -2.76
CA ARG A 26 -8.26 -15.63 -3.96
C ARG A 26 -6.73 -15.60 -4.09
N ALA A 27 -6.10 -14.49 -3.77
CA ALA A 27 -4.63 -14.40 -3.80
C ALA A 27 -4.01 -15.36 -2.79
N ILE A 28 -4.54 -15.40 -1.58
CA ILE A 28 -4.03 -16.29 -0.54
C ILE A 28 -4.23 -17.76 -0.94
N ALA A 29 -5.39 -18.10 -1.51
CA ALA A 29 -5.65 -19.46 -1.98
C ALA A 29 -4.68 -19.88 -3.10
N ALA A 30 -4.19 -18.91 -3.88
CA ALA A 30 -3.20 -19.15 -4.94
C ALA A 30 -1.75 -19.07 -4.40
N ALA A 31 -1.56 -18.93 -3.10
CA ALA A 31 -0.26 -18.81 -2.45
C ALA A 31 0.53 -17.57 -2.89
N VAL A 32 -0.18 -16.45 -3.11
CA VAL A 32 0.41 -15.17 -3.46
C VAL A 32 0.35 -14.24 -2.24
N ALA A 33 1.51 -13.86 -1.74
CA ALA A 33 1.60 -12.79 -0.75
C ALA A 33 1.67 -11.44 -1.48
N MET A 34 1.45 -10.34 -0.76
CA MET A 34 1.34 -9.06 -1.44
C MET A 34 1.92 -7.90 -0.62
N ILE A 35 2.45 -6.92 -1.34
CA ILE A 35 2.82 -5.63 -0.78
C ILE A 35 1.90 -4.59 -1.41
N THR A 36 1.08 -3.96 -0.60
CA THR A 36 0.13 -2.96 -1.07
C THR A 36 0.75 -1.58 -0.89
N VAL A 37 0.65 -0.74 -1.91
CA VAL A 37 1.43 0.49 -2.02
C VAL A 37 0.54 1.71 -1.86
N GLY A 38 0.78 2.49 -0.80
CA GLY A 38 0.11 3.77 -0.60
C GLY A 38 0.72 4.86 -1.48
N THR A 39 -0.10 5.80 -1.92
CA THR A 39 0.31 6.86 -2.84
C THR A 39 0.27 8.26 -2.21
N ASP A 40 -0.43 8.41 -1.10
CA ASP A 40 -0.50 9.63 -0.32
C ASP A 40 -0.74 9.27 1.15
N GLU A 41 -0.95 10.26 2.00
CA GLU A 41 -1.18 10.01 3.42
C GLU A 41 -2.39 9.11 3.65
N ARG A 42 -3.53 9.43 3.03
CA ARG A 42 -4.76 8.66 3.21
C ARG A 42 -4.60 7.23 2.72
N SER A 43 -4.08 7.06 1.52
CA SER A 43 -3.88 5.77 0.91
C SER A 43 -2.86 4.94 1.71
N SER A 44 -1.78 5.57 2.18
CA SER A 44 -0.78 4.89 3.01
C SER A 44 -1.38 4.42 4.34
N ARG A 45 -2.23 5.23 4.96
CA ARG A 45 -2.93 4.86 6.19
C ARG A 45 -3.87 3.68 5.94
N GLU A 46 -4.62 3.71 4.84
CA GLU A 46 -5.48 2.58 4.46
C GLU A 46 -4.67 1.31 4.24
N ALA A 47 -3.49 1.44 3.61
CA ALA A 47 -2.62 0.28 3.38
C ALA A 47 -2.17 -0.34 4.70
N VAL A 48 -1.73 0.47 5.66
CA VAL A 48 -1.30 -0.01 6.97
C VAL A 48 -2.47 -0.67 7.70
N ASP A 49 -3.64 -0.05 7.67
CA ASP A 49 -4.83 -0.62 8.32
C ASP A 49 -5.20 -1.96 7.71
N PHE A 50 -5.16 -2.07 6.39
CA PHE A 50 -5.49 -3.32 5.71
C PHE A 50 -4.54 -4.45 6.13
N VAL A 51 -3.23 -4.21 6.05
CA VAL A 51 -2.25 -5.27 6.32
C VAL A 51 -2.21 -5.66 7.79
N SER A 52 -2.64 -4.79 8.69
CA SER A 52 -2.66 -5.10 10.12
C SER A 52 -3.64 -6.21 10.48
N SER A 53 -4.63 -6.45 9.61
CA SER A 53 -5.65 -7.47 9.82
C SER A 53 -5.65 -8.56 8.74
N HIS A 54 -4.67 -8.58 7.85
CA HIS A 54 -4.58 -9.55 6.76
C HIS A 54 -3.19 -10.16 6.70
N ASP A 55 -3.11 -11.47 6.92
CA ASP A 55 -1.85 -12.21 6.87
C ASP A 55 -1.29 -12.23 5.44
N GLN A 56 0.01 -12.46 5.31
CA GLN A 56 0.69 -12.56 4.03
C GLN A 56 0.56 -11.27 3.21
N SER A 57 0.42 -10.15 3.90
CA SER A 57 0.37 -8.83 3.26
C SER A 57 1.22 -7.85 4.06
N TRP A 58 1.86 -6.95 3.35
CA TRP A 58 2.69 -5.87 3.91
C TRP A 58 2.39 -4.59 3.16
N ALA A 59 2.82 -3.47 3.72
CA ALA A 59 2.58 -2.17 3.12
C ALA A 59 3.87 -1.47 2.75
N ALA A 60 3.82 -0.73 1.66
CA ALA A 60 4.77 0.32 1.36
C ALA A 60 4.03 1.64 1.52
N VAL A 61 4.65 2.61 2.20
CA VAL A 61 4.02 3.89 2.46
C VAL A 61 4.81 5.00 1.79
N GLY A 62 4.10 5.99 1.26
CA GLY A 62 4.76 7.08 0.57
C GLY A 62 3.79 8.11 0.08
N VAL A 63 4.35 9.12 -0.59
CA VAL A 63 3.59 10.14 -1.28
C VAL A 63 4.06 10.12 -2.72
N HIS A 64 3.11 9.83 -3.63
CA HIS A 64 3.43 9.83 -5.05
C HIS A 64 4.08 11.16 -5.44
N PRO A 65 5.07 11.19 -6.35
CA PRO A 65 5.73 12.45 -6.75
C PRO A 65 4.76 13.57 -7.09
N HIS A 66 3.62 13.23 -7.68
CA HIS A 66 2.57 14.17 -8.00
C HIS A 66 1.95 14.81 -6.75
N GLU A 67 1.99 14.11 -5.63
CA GLU A 67 1.35 14.50 -4.37
C GLU A 67 2.36 14.94 -3.31
N ALA A 68 3.65 14.98 -3.64
CA ALA A 68 4.72 15.13 -2.65
C ALA A 68 4.62 16.42 -1.82
N LYS A 69 4.02 17.47 -2.35
CA LYS A 69 3.86 18.74 -1.64
C LYS A 69 2.89 18.67 -0.46
N ASP A 70 2.07 17.62 -0.39
CA ASP A 70 0.98 17.53 0.59
C ASP A 70 1.37 16.85 1.89
N GLY A 71 2.63 16.50 2.07
CA GLY A 71 3.08 16.15 3.38
C GLY A 71 3.65 14.78 3.59
N TRP A 72 4.91 14.65 3.29
CA TRP A 72 5.68 13.48 3.65
C TRP A 72 5.71 13.24 5.17
N SER A 73 5.72 14.30 5.98
CA SER A 73 5.86 14.17 7.43
C SER A 73 4.76 13.34 8.07
N LYS A 74 3.54 13.43 7.54
CA LYS A 74 2.41 12.62 8.06
C LYS A 74 2.56 11.15 7.70
N VAL A 75 3.10 10.87 6.53
CA VAL A 75 3.33 9.50 6.08
C VAL A 75 4.50 8.86 6.82
N ALA A 76 5.51 9.64 7.15
CA ALA A 76 6.70 9.11 7.84
C ALA A 76 6.35 8.40 9.15
N GLY A 77 5.31 8.87 9.86
CA GLY A 77 4.85 8.22 11.08
C GLY A 77 4.32 6.81 10.84
N LEU A 78 3.71 6.57 9.69
CA LEU A 78 3.17 5.25 9.35
C LEU A 78 4.28 4.23 9.09
N ALA A 79 5.48 4.69 8.70
CA ALA A 79 6.59 3.80 8.40
C ALA A 79 7.11 3.06 9.64
N GLN A 80 6.64 3.43 10.82
CA GLN A 80 7.02 2.77 12.07
C GLN A 80 6.24 1.47 12.33
N SER A 81 5.19 1.21 11.57
CA SER A 81 4.45 -0.04 11.71
C SER A 81 5.31 -1.23 11.31
N SER A 82 5.20 -2.33 12.06
CA SER A 82 5.98 -3.55 11.78
C SER A 82 5.63 -4.21 10.45
N LYS A 83 4.46 -3.88 9.87
CA LYS A 83 4.03 -4.42 8.58
C LYS A 83 4.40 -3.51 7.42
N VAL A 84 5.07 -2.40 7.67
CA VAL A 84 5.59 -1.53 6.61
C VAL A 84 7.00 -1.98 6.28
N VAL A 85 7.19 -2.40 5.04
CA VAL A 85 8.46 -3.00 4.59
C VAL A 85 9.22 -2.13 3.60
N ALA A 86 8.62 -1.04 3.11
CA ALA A 86 9.26 -0.18 2.13
C ALA A 86 8.68 1.23 2.18
N ILE A 87 9.44 2.17 1.66
CA ILE A 87 9.00 3.53 1.40
C ILE A 87 8.78 3.64 -0.10
N GLY A 88 7.58 3.90 -0.49
CA GLY A 88 7.18 4.03 -1.88
C GLY A 88 5.70 4.44 -1.97
N GLU A 89 5.28 5.12 -2.96
CA GLU A 89 6.09 5.54 -4.10
C GLU A 89 6.81 6.85 -3.77
N ILE A 90 8.05 7.01 -4.23
CA ILE A 90 8.83 8.24 -4.00
C ILE A 90 9.54 8.65 -5.29
N GLY A 91 9.97 9.90 -5.34
CA GLY A 91 10.75 10.41 -6.45
C GLY A 91 10.35 11.83 -6.83
N LEU A 92 10.91 12.28 -7.93
CA LEU A 92 10.56 13.57 -8.53
C LEU A 92 9.73 13.32 -9.78
N ASP A 93 8.70 14.15 -9.96
CA ASP A 93 7.84 14.05 -11.13
C ASP A 93 8.09 15.24 -12.05
N TYR A 94 8.94 15.03 -13.02
CA TYR A 94 9.31 16.08 -13.97
C TYR A 94 8.20 16.41 -14.96
N PHE A 95 7.21 15.53 -15.08
CA PHE A 95 6.09 15.76 -15.98
C PHE A 95 5.16 16.87 -15.47
N TYR A 96 4.97 16.93 -14.15
CA TYR A 96 4.05 17.90 -13.53
C TYR A 96 4.75 19.13 -13.00
N ASN A 97 5.98 19.29 -13.32
CA ASN A 97 6.83 20.35 -12.78
C ASN A 97 6.51 21.71 -13.38
#